data_5fdf029172d5ad2d3e9bf0aa7d5309aa
#
_entry.id   5fdf029172d5ad2d3e9bf0aa7d5309aa
#
_cell.length_a   1.000
_cell.length_b   1.000
_cell.length_c   1.000
_cell.angle_alpha   90.00
_cell.angle_beta   90.00
_cell.angle_gamma   90.00
#
_symmetry.space_group_name_H-M   'P 1'
#
loop_
_entity.id
_entity.type
_entity.pdbx_description
1 polymer ?
#
loop_
_entity_poly.entity_id
_entity_poly.type
_entity_poly.pdbx_seq_one_letter_code
_entity_poly.pdbx_strand_id
1 'polypeptide(L)'
;MSVIELLEIPLIGDTKESQLPSPEEYTYWKDRKNRTFYVDYEIDECYSLVELAKIIIQINIEERDIPKEQLQPIRLFIHSYGGDLEQANFFCDLVQASRIPIITIAMGVAMSAGFLIFLSGHKRYAFKHTQLMVHSGSAAFQGTAEQIEEAQKNYKKQIEEMKAYILEKTTIDEKTFNKNKNKDWYL
;
A
#
# COMPACT_ATOMS: atom_id res chain seq x y z
N MET A 1 -32.18 -12.75 -5.39
CA MET A 1 -30.83 -12.86 -5.99
C MET A 1 -30.14 -14.02 -5.35
N SER A 2 -29.84 -15.08 -6.09
CA SER A 2 -29.15 -16.25 -5.55
C SER A 2 -27.67 -15.91 -5.33
N VAL A 3 -26.99 -16.63 -4.42
CA VAL A 3 -25.53 -16.46 -4.19
C VAL A 3 -24.75 -16.67 -5.49
N ILE A 4 -25.27 -17.49 -6.42
CA ILE A 4 -24.66 -17.76 -7.73
C ILE A 4 -24.68 -16.54 -8.65
N GLU A 5 -25.75 -15.73 -8.62
CA GLU A 5 -25.85 -14.48 -9.41
C GLU A 5 -24.89 -13.38 -8.93
N LEU A 6 -24.41 -13.48 -7.67
CA LEU A 6 -23.42 -12.56 -7.12
C LEU A 6 -21.99 -12.90 -7.57
N LEU A 7 -21.76 -14.12 -8.03
CA LEU A 7 -20.39 -14.59 -8.26
C LEU A 7 -19.92 -14.36 -9.69
N GLU A 8 -20.79 -14.32 -10.73
CA GLU A 8 -20.41 -14.22 -12.15
C GLU A 8 -19.03 -14.85 -12.46
N ILE A 9 -18.72 -15.94 -11.76
CA ILE A 9 -17.47 -16.66 -11.92
C ILE A 9 -17.66 -17.54 -13.14
N PRO A 10 -16.85 -17.43 -14.20
CA PRO A 10 -16.91 -18.37 -15.29
C PRO A 10 -16.58 -19.77 -14.74
N LEU A 11 -17.55 -20.67 -14.82
CA LEU A 11 -17.31 -22.07 -14.50
C LEU A 11 -16.29 -22.62 -15.50
N ILE A 12 -15.08 -22.85 -15.06
CA ILE A 12 -14.04 -23.48 -15.86
C ILE A 12 -14.26 -24.99 -15.77
N GLY A 13 -14.86 -25.53 -16.83
CA GLY A 13 -14.88 -26.97 -17.11
C GLY A 13 -16.16 -27.71 -16.71
N ASP A 14 -16.54 -28.62 -17.59
CA ASP A 14 -17.63 -29.61 -17.48
C ASP A 14 -17.35 -30.65 -16.37
N THR A 15 -17.33 -30.24 -15.11
CA THR A 15 -17.34 -31.18 -13.99
C THR A 15 -18.69 -31.11 -13.28
N LYS A 16 -19.35 -32.24 -13.18
CA LYS A 16 -20.69 -32.43 -12.61
C LYS A 16 -20.84 -32.18 -11.12
N GLU A 17 -19.80 -31.66 -10.48
CA GLU A 17 -19.82 -31.15 -9.11
C GLU A 17 -19.49 -29.67 -9.17
N SER A 18 -20.47 -28.82 -8.95
CA SER A 18 -20.26 -27.40 -8.73
C SER A 18 -19.49 -27.23 -7.41
N GLN A 19 -18.17 -27.24 -7.48
CA GLN A 19 -17.36 -26.87 -6.36
C GLN A 19 -17.58 -25.37 -6.13
N LEU A 20 -18.11 -25.02 -4.98
CA LEU A 20 -18.09 -23.63 -4.54
C LEU A 20 -16.63 -23.16 -4.46
N PRO A 21 -16.35 -21.90 -4.82
CA PRO A 21 -15.01 -21.36 -4.66
C PRO A 21 -14.56 -21.47 -3.20
N SER A 22 -13.25 -21.64 -2.99
CA SER A 22 -12.71 -21.57 -1.63
C SER A 22 -13.05 -20.22 -0.98
N PRO A 23 -13.05 -20.11 0.35
CA PRO A 23 -13.26 -18.83 1.03
C PRO A 23 -12.29 -17.74 0.54
N GLU A 24 -11.03 -18.13 0.24
CA GLU A 24 -9.99 -17.25 -0.28
C GLU A 24 -10.31 -16.77 -1.70
N GLU A 25 -10.70 -17.67 -2.60
CA GLU A 25 -11.12 -17.33 -3.95
C GLU A 25 -12.36 -16.43 -3.94
N TYR A 26 -13.33 -16.74 -3.09
CA TYR A 26 -14.51 -15.91 -2.93
C TYR A 26 -14.15 -14.50 -2.45
N THR A 27 -13.28 -14.38 -1.45
CA THR A 27 -12.82 -13.11 -0.91
C THR A 27 -12.08 -12.31 -1.96
N TYR A 28 -11.15 -12.95 -2.69
CA TYR A 28 -10.42 -12.33 -3.79
C TYR A 28 -11.36 -11.71 -4.85
N TRP A 29 -12.33 -12.49 -5.34
CA TRP A 29 -13.24 -12.01 -6.36
C TRP A 29 -14.19 -10.92 -5.85
N LYS A 30 -14.65 -11.06 -4.62
CA LYS A 30 -15.46 -10.05 -3.94
C LYS A 30 -14.71 -8.73 -3.80
N ASP A 31 -13.48 -8.77 -3.33
CA ASP A 31 -12.66 -7.58 -3.10
C ASP A 31 -12.30 -6.91 -4.43
N ARG A 32 -11.97 -7.70 -5.44
CA ARG A 32 -11.73 -7.21 -6.80
C ARG A 32 -12.98 -6.56 -7.39
N LYS A 33 -14.14 -7.19 -7.30
CA LYS A 33 -15.44 -6.64 -7.78
C LYS A 33 -15.79 -5.34 -7.07
N ASN A 34 -15.58 -5.28 -5.76
CA ASN A 34 -15.84 -4.10 -4.95
C ASN A 34 -14.72 -3.04 -5.02
N ARG A 35 -13.61 -3.35 -5.67
CA ARG A 35 -12.41 -2.49 -5.74
C ARG A 35 -11.93 -2.06 -4.35
N THR A 36 -11.95 -3.00 -3.41
CA THR A 36 -11.62 -2.76 -2.01
C THR A 36 -10.55 -3.75 -1.60
N PHE A 37 -9.38 -3.23 -1.21
CA PHE A 37 -8.23 -4.05 -0.83
C PHE A 37 -7.70 -3.58 0.51
N TYR A 38 -6.83 -4.41 1.11
CA TYR A 38 -6.34 -4.21 2.47
C TYR A 38 -4.83 -4.35 2.52
N VAL A 39 -4.19 -3.47 3.30
CA VAL A 39 -2.82 -3.60 3.79
C VAL A 39 -2.95 -3.66 5.31
N ASP A 40 -3.22 -4.86 5.82
CA ASP A 40 -3.49 -5.12 7.23
C ASP A 40 -2.45 -6.07 7.86
N TYR A 41 -1.22 -5.97 7.38
CA TYR A 41 -0.08 -6.79 7.74
C TYR A 41 1.19 -5.94 7.90
N GLU A 42 2.24 -6.54 8.45
CA GLU A 42 3.57 -5.96 8.48
C GLU A 42 4.17 -5.95 7.07
N ILE A 43 4.70 -4.81 6.67
CA ILE A 43 5.31 -4.61 5.35
C ILE A 43 6.71 -5.23 5.40
N ASP A 44 6.82 -6.45 4.95
CA ASP A 44 8.06 -7.22 4.92
C ASP A 44 8.43 -7.59 3.48
N GLU A 45 9.50 -8.36 3.30
CA GLU A 45 9.89 -8.90 2.00
C GLU A 45 8.89 -9.93 1.43
N CYS A 46 7.78 -10.18 2.14
CA CYS A 46 6.74 -11.09 1.69
C CYS A 46 5.97 -10.56 0.48
N TYR A 47 5.46 -11.49 -0.29
CA TYR A 47 4.81 -11.26 -1.59
C TYR A 47 3.49 -10.47 -1.54
N SER A 48 2.98 -10.10 -0.36
CA SER A 48 1.63 -9.52 -0.20
C SER A 48 1.43 -8.20 -0.94
N LEU A 49 2.38 -7.25 -0.84
CA LEU A 49 2.31 -6.00 -1.60
C LEU A 49 2.49 -6.22 -3.11
N VAL A 50 3.33 -7.18 -3.49
CA VAL A 50 3.55 -7.53 -4.90
C VAL A 50 2.28 -8.11 -5.53
N GLU A 51 1.56 -8.97 -4.83
CA GLU A 51 0.29 -9.51 -5.34
C GLU A 51 -0.77 -8.41 -5.47
N LEU A 52 -0.88 -7.53 -4.49
CA LEU A 52 -1.76 -6.37 -4.59
C LEU A 52 -1.36 -5.43 -5.74
N ALA A 53 -0.07 -5.23 -5.94
CA ALA A 53 0.46 -4.45 -7.06
C ALA A 53 0.06 -5.05 -8.42
N LYS A 54 0.17 -6.37 -8.59
CA LYS A 54 -0.27 -7.07 -9.80
C LYS A 54 -1.75 -6.85 -10.08
N ILE A 55 -2.59 -6.89 -9.04
CA ILE A 55 -4.03 -6.62 -9.18
C ILE A 55 -4.28 -5.18 -9.65
N ILE A 56 -3.61 -4.20 -9.05
CA ILE A 56 -3.75 -2.79 -9.43
C ILE A 56 -3.29 -2.57 -10.88
N ILE A 57 -2.15 -3.17 -11.26
CA ILE A 57 -1.63 -3.11 -12.64
C ILE A 57 -2.65 -3.72 -13.59
N GLN A 58 -3.18 -4.90 -13.27
CA GLN A 58 -4.14 -5.59 -14.12
C GLN A 58 -5.43 -4.76 -14.32
N ILE A 59 -5.96 -4.14 -13.26
CA ILE A 59 -7.12 -3.25 -13.37
C ILE A 59 -6.79 -2.03 -14.26
N ASN A 60 -5.59 -1.45 -14.14
CA ASN A 60 -5.18 -0.34 -15.01
C ASN A 60 -5.07 -0.76 -16.50
N ILE A 61 -4.64 -2.00 -16.77
CA ILE A 61 -4.57 -2.56 -18.13
C ILE A 61 -5.99 -2.78 -18.69
N GLU A 62 -6.87 -3.40 -17.92
CA GLU A 62 -8.26 -3.70 -18.31
C GLU A 62 -9.06 -2.43 -18.63
N GLU A 63 -8.79 -1.36 -17.90
CA GLU A 63 -9.54 -0.11 -18.01
C GLU A 63 -8.78 1.00 -18.78
N ARG A 64 -7.72 0.65 -19.49
CA ARG A 64 -6.88 1.62 -20.21
C ARG A 64 -7.65 2.51 -21.20
N ASP A 65 -8.70 1.98 -21.81
CA ASP A 65 -9.50 2.65 -22.82
C ASP A 65 -10.73 3.38 -22.24
N ILE A 66 -10.99 3.24 -20.93
CA ILE A 66 -12.07 3.94 -20.25
C ILE A 66 -11.68 5.40 -20.00
N PRO A 67 -12.53 6.40 -20.34
CA PRO A 67 -12.26 7.80 -20.01
C PRO A 67 -12.02 8.01 -18.52
N LYS A 68 -11.09 8.91 -18.16
CA LYS A 68 -10.70 9.15 -16.75
C LYS A 68 -11.88 9.50 -15.84
N GLU A 69 -12.86 10.22 -16.38
CA GLU A 69 -14.06 10.69 -15.68
C GLU A 69 -15.01 9.55 -15.31
N GLN A 70 -14.87 8.40 -15.96
CA GLN A 70 -15.69 7.21 -15.75
C GLN A 70 -14.98 6.15 -14.89
N LEU A 71 -13.70 6.32 -14.62
CA LEU A 71 -12.91 5.39 -13.82
C LEU A 71 -13.44 5.34 -12.38
N GLN A 72 -13.76 4.13 -11.92
CA GLN A 72 -14.17 3.92 -10.54
C GLN A 72 -12.93 3.78 -9.65
N PRO A 73 -12.87 4.47 -8.50
CA PRO A 73 -11.70 4.43 -7.64
C PRO A 73 -11.50 3.06 -6.99
N ILE A 74 -10.24 2.72 -6.74
CA ILE A 74 -9.83 1.65 -5.85
C ILE A 74 -9.78 2.20 -4.43
N ARG A 75 -10.31 1.46 -3.46
CA ARG A 75 -10.20 1.75 -2.02
C ARG A 75 -9.17 0.83 -1.38
N LEU A 76 -8.19 1.42 -0.74
CA LEU A 76 -7.13 0.71 -0.04
C LEU A 76 -7.20 1.02 1.45
N PHE A 77 -7.66 0.06 2.23
CA PHE A 77 -7.68 0.15 3.69
C PHE A 77 -6.33 -0.23 4.27
N ILE A 78 -5.84 0.58 5.21
CA ILE A 78 -4.50 0.41 5.78
C ILE A 78 -4.62 0.27 7.30
N HIS A 79 -4.12 -0.84 7.81
CA HIS A 79 -3.93 -1.13 9.22
C HIS A 79 -2.56 -1.79 9.40
N SER A 80 -1.49 -1.00 9.43
CA SER A 80 -0.13 -1.53 9.43
C SER A 80 0.79 -0.72 10.34
N TYR A 81 1.61 -1.43 11.11
CA TYR A 81 2.68 -0.84 11.91
C TYR A 81 3.91 -0.45 11.08
N GLY A 82 3.93 -0.82 9.81
CA GLY A 82 5.03 -0.51 8.88
C GLY A 82 5.88 -1.72 8.55
N GLY A 83 7.17 -1.49 8.35
CA GLY A 83 8.15 -2.51 7.98
C GLY A 83 9.16 -2.01 6.95
N ASP A 84 9.40 -2.76 5.87
CA ASP A 84 10.41 -2.50 4.87
C ASP A 84 10.13 -1.24 4.05
N LEU A 85 11.13 -0.34 3.99
CA LEU A 85 11.03 0.93 3.28
C LEU A 85 11.05 0.76 1.75
N GLU A 86 11.81 -0.19 1.22
CA GLU A 86 11.92 -0.40 -0.22
C GLU A 86 10.61 -0.95 -0.78
N GLN A 87 9.97 -1.86 -0.04
CA GLN A 87 8.65 -2.37 -0.37
C GLN A 87 7.59 -1.26 -0.33
N ALA A 88 7.63 -0.39 0.67
CA ALA A 88 6.72 0.74 0.73
C ALA A 88 6.93 1.73 -0.43
N ASN A 89 8.18 2.07 -0.75
CA ASN A 89 8.51 3.00 -1.84
C ASN A 89 8.03 2.45 -3.19
N PHE A 90 8.34 1.19 -3.50
CA PHE A 90 7.86 0.52 -4.71
C PHE A 90 6.34 0.64 -4.84
N PHE A 91 5.61 0.37 -3.75
CA PHE A 91 4.16 0.40 -3.77
C PHE A 91 3.61 1.84 -3.85
N CYS A 92 4.26 2.81 -3.21
CA CYS A 92 3.93 4.23 -3.34
C CYS A 92 4.07 4.71 -4.79
N ASP A 93 5.15 4.34 -5.47
CA ASP A 93 5.38 4.67 -6.88
C ASP A 93 4.29 4.09 -7.77
N LEU A 94 3.90 2.84 -7.54
CA LEU A 94 2.80 2.20 -8.26
C LEU A 94 1.49 2.96 -8.07
N VAL A 95 1.15 3.32 -6.82
CA VAL A 95 -0.07 4.07 -6.51
C VAL A 95 -0.06 5.42 -7.23
N GLN A 96 1.06 6.14 -7.21
CA GLN A 96 1.19 7.43 -7.89
C GLN A 96 1.12 7.30 -9.42
N ALA A 97 1.66 6.22 -9.98
CA ALA A 97 1.61 5.94 -11.42
C ALA A 97 0.25 5.44 -11.90
N SER A 98 -0.62 5.01 -11.01
CA SER A 98 -1.94 4.49 -11.36
C SER A 98 -2.80 5.56 -12.02
N ARG A 99 -3.31 5.24 -13.20
CA ARG A 99 -4.30 6.06 -13.90
C ARG A 99 -5.66 6.04 -13.18
N ILE A 100 -5.95 4.93 -12.50
CA ILE A 100 -7.17 4.76 -11.71
C ILE A 100 -6.98 5.44 -10.35
N PRO A 101 -7.91 6.30 -9.92
CA PRO A 101 -7.81 6.94 -8.62
C PRO A 101 -7.76 5.90 -7.49
N ILE A 102 -6.75 5.99 -6.63
CA ILE A 102 -6.62 5.14 -5.44
C ILE A 102 -6.88 6.00 -4.20
N ILE A 103 -7.86 5.57 -3.41
CA ILE A 103 -8.25 6.20 -2.16
C ILE A 103 -7.67 5.37 -1.03
N THR A 104 -6.78 5.94 -0.24
CA THR A 104 -6.24 5.28 0.96
C THR A 104 -7.05 5.66 2.20
N ILE A 105 -7.35 4.67 3.03
CA ILE A 105 -8.18 4.82 4.22
C ILE A 105 -7.45 4.18 5.41
N ALA A 106 -6.88 5.01 6.28
CA ALA A 106 -6.21 4.51 7.47
C ALA A 106 -7.23 4.12 8.54
N MET A 107 -7.10 2.90 9.10
CA MET A 107 -7.95 2.36 10.15
C MET A 107 -7.10 1.78 11.28
N GLY A 108 -7.33 2.25 12.51
CA GLY A 108 -6.57 1.83 13.69
C GLY A 108 -5.15 2.38 13.71
N VAL A 109 -4.25 1.86 12.87
CA VAL A 109 -2.86 2.35 12.78
C VAL A 109 -2.40 2.45 11.31
N ALA A 110 -1.60 3.48 11.00
CA ALA A 110 -0.77 3.54 9.80
C ALA A 110 0.56 4.19 10.20
N MET A 111 1.58 3.37 10.39
CA MET A 111 2.84 3.78 10.99
C MET A 111 4.02 3.47 10.08
N SER A 112 5.11 4.28 10.17
CA SER A 112 6.37 4.04 9.45
C SER A 112 6.13 3.80 7.94
N ALA A 113 6.54 2.69 7.36
CA ALA A 113 6.28 2.31 5.98
C ALA A 113 4.77 2.30 5.64
N GLY A 114 3.90 1.89 6.57
CA GLY A 114 2.44 1.95 6.42
C GLY A 114 1.90 3.38 6.31
N PHE A 115 2.54 4.34 6.98
CA PHE A 115 2.23 5.75 6.84
C PHE A 115 2.60 6.28 5.44
N LEU A 116 3.72 5.84 4.87
CA LEU A 116 4.11 6.23 3.50
C LEU A 116 3.09 5.73 2.48
N ILE A 117 2.65 4.47 2.60
CA ILE A 117 1.59 3.92 1.75
C ILE A 117 0.28 4.70 1.92
N PHE A 118 -0.07 5.07 3.15
CA PHE A 118 -1.23 5.93 3.39
C PHE A 118 -1.10 7.28 2.67
N LEU A 119 0.09 7.89 2.68
CA LEU A 119 0.35 9.17 1.99
C LEU A 119 0.29 9.05 0.47
N SER A 120 0.50 7.87 -0.12
CA SER A 120 0.51 7.68 -1.57
C SER A 120 -0.84 7.84 -2.24
N GLY A 121 -1.95 7.71 -1.51
CA GLY A 121 -3.30 7.80 -2.06
C GLY A 121 -3.60 9.15 -2.71
N HIS A 122 -4.30 9.11 -3.85
CA HIS A 122 -4.79 10.30 -4.55
C HIS A 122 -5.82 11.09 -3.70
N LYS A 123 -6.56 10.36 -2.85
CA LYS A 123 -7.36 10.91 -1.75
C LYS A 123 -7.10 10.08 -0.50
N ARG A 124 -7.14 10.70 0.65
CA ARG A 124 -6.80 10.09 1.93
C ARG A 124 -7.87 10.33 2.96
N TYR A 125 -8.22 9.30 3.70
CA TYR A 125 -9.14 9.35 4.82
C TYR A 125 -8.58 8.58 6.00
N ALA A 126 -8.92 8.98 7.21
CA ALA A 126 -8.59 8.24 8.43
C ALA A 126 -9.80 8.18 9.33
N PHE A 127 -10.00 7.06 10.02
CA PHE A 127 -10.99 6.98 11.08
C PHE A 127 -10.57 7.82 12.28
N LYS A 128 -11.56 8.26 13.08
CA LYS A 128 -11.37 9.20 14.19
C LYS A 128 -10.28 8.80 15.21
N HIS A 129 -10.12 7.50 15.44
CA HIS A 129 -9.19 6.98 16.43
C HIS A 129 -7.95 6.34 15.79
N THR A 130 -7.69 6.62 14.51
CA THR A 130 -6.50 6.14 13.83
C THR A 130 -5.27 6.85 14.36
N GLN A 131 -4.23 6.08 14.66
CA GLN A 131 -2.91 6.60 15.00
C GLN A 131 -2.02 6.59 13.75
N LEU A 132 -1.47 7.74 13.44
CA LEU A 132 -0.46 7.90 12.42
C LEU A 132 0.88 8.14 13.09
N MET A 133 1.94 7.47 12.63
CA MET A 133 3.27 7.65 13.21
C MET A 133 4.33 7.69 12.13
N VAL A 134 5.25 8.62 12.27
CA VAL A 134 6.42 8.79 11.42
C VAL A 134 7.69 8.82 12.24
N HIS A 135 8.73 8.22 11.71
CA HIS A 135 10.11 8.28 12.24
C HIS A 135 11.10 8.10 11.07
N SER A 136 12.39 8.33 11.32
CA SER A 136 13.42 8.11 10.30
C SER A 136 13.79 6.64 10.08
N GLY A 137 13.11 5.72 10.79
CA GLY A 137 13.39 4.30 10.69
C GLY A 137 14.65 3.85 11.44
N SER A 138 14.96 2.57 11.32
CA SER A 138 16.19 1.96 11.87
C SER A 138 16.73 0.96 10.84
N ALA A 139 18.05 0.77 10.84
CA ALA A 139 18.69 -0.22 9.98
C ALA A 139 19.85 -0.88 10.74
N ALA A 140 20.10 -2.13 10.43
CA ALA A 140 21.29 -2.87 10.84
C ALA A 140 22.09 -3.26 9.60
N PHE A 141 23.41 -3.16 9.68
CA PHE A 141 24.29 -3.46 8.55
C PHE A 141 25.30 -4.53 8.95
N GLN A 142 25.51 -5.49 8.07
CA GLN A 142 26.46 -6.58 8.23
C GLN A 142 27.22 -6.79 6.92
N GLY A 143 28.54 -6.97 7.01
CA GLY A 143 29.41 -7.18 5.85
C GLY A 143 30.83 -6.74 6.10
N THR A 144 31.65 -6.57 5.03
CA THR A 144 32.95 -5.94 5.12
C THR A 144 32.84 -4.45 5.45
N ALA A 145 33.94 -3.81 5.84
CA ALA A 145 33.95 -2.38 6.14
C ALA A 145 33.42 -1.53 4.96
N GLU A 146 33.85 -1.85 3.75
CA GLU A 146 33.45 -1.17 2.52
C GLU A 146 31.95 -1.36 2.22
N GLN A 147 31.44 -2.61 2.39
CA GLN A 147 30.01 -2.92 2.20
C GLN A 147 29.13 -2.16 3.19
N ILE A 148 29.56 -2.09 4.46
CA ILE A 148 28.82 -1.35 5.51
C ILE A 148 28.80 0.15 5.20
N GLU A 149 29.94 0.73 4.78
CA GLU A 149 30.01 2.15 4.41
C GLU A 149 29.05 2.47 3.24
N GLU A 150 29.05 1.67 2.19
CA GLU A 150 28.19 1.88 1.04
C GLU A 150 26.70 1.69 1.41
N ALA A 151 26.37 0.67 2.22
CA ALA A 151 25.01 0.45 2.71
C ALA A 151 24.50 1.63 3.56
N GLN A 152 25.34 2.17 4.45
CA GLN A 152 25.01 3.36 5.25
C GLN A 152 24.78 4.59 4.38
N LYS A 153 25.58 4.78 3.33
CA LYS A 153 25.42 5.89 2.39
C LYS A 153 24.11 5.79 1.62
N ASN A 154 23.78 4.59 1.13
CA ASN A 154 22.50 4.33 0.46
C ASN A 154 21.32 4.56 1.41
N TYR A 155 21.38 4.04 2.63
CA TYR A 155 20.34 4.24 3.62
C TYR A 155 20.11 5.74 3.96
N LYS A 156 21.16 6.53 4.10
CA LYS A 156 21.03 7.98 4.30
C LYS A 156 20.30 8.64 3.14
N LYS A 157 20.58 8.23 1.90
CA LYS A 157 19.88 8.72 0.72
C LYS A 157 18.39 8.38 0.77
N GLN A 158 18.06 7.14 1.09
CA GLN A 158 16.66 6.69 1.23
C GLN A 158 15.89 7.49 2.30
N ILE A 159 16.53 7.81 3.43
CA ILE A 159 15.93 8.65 4.49
C ILE A 159 15.68 10.08 4.00
N GLU A 160 16.56 10.68 3.22
CA GLU A 160 16.32 12.02 2.66
C GLU A 160 15.20 11.99 1.59
N GLU A 161 15.12 10.95 0.77
CA GLU A 161 14.03 10.74 -0.19
C GLU A 161 12.68 10.55 0.52
N MET A 162 12.63 9.73 1.56
CA MET A 162 11.45 9.57 2.42
C MET A 162 11.03 10.89 3.05
N LYS A 163 11.97 11.67 3.59
CA LYS A 163 11.71 13.00 4.14
C LYS A 163 11.08 13.90 3.07
N ALA A 164 11.69 13.99 1.89
CA ALA A 164 11.18 14.81 0.80
C ALA A 164 9.75 14.43 0.43
N TYR A 165 9.47 13.13 0.35
CA TYR A 165 8.13 12.59 0.09
C TYR A 165 7.11 13.02 1.17
N ILE A 166 7.45 12.89 2.45
CA ILE A 166 6.57 13.30 3.55
C ILE A 166 6.28 14.81 3.51
N LEU A 167 7.30 15.63 3.27
CA LEU A 167 7.13 17.08 3.17
C LEU A 167 6.26 17.48 1.97
N GLU A 168 6.39 16.77 0.84
CA GLU A 168 5.54 17.00 -0.34
C GLU A 168 4.08 16.64 -0.08
N LYS A 169 3.83 15.51 0.60
CA LYS A 169 2.48 14.95 0.77
C LYS A 169 1.71 15.48 1.99
N THR A 170 2.35 16.27 2.84
CA THR A 170 1.75 16.76 4.10
C THR A 170 1.98 18.27 4.27
N THR A 171 1.39 18.82 5.33
CA THR A 171 1.65 20.21 5.77
C THR A 171 2.79 20.29 6.78
N ILE A 172 3.52 19.22 7.01
CA ILE A 172 4.68 19.18 7.90
C ILE A 172 5.81 19.97 7.25
N ASP A 173 6.33 20.99 7.97
CA ASP A 173 7.51 21.73 7.53
C ASP A 173 8.80 21.00 7.90
N GLU A 174 9.88 21.34 7.20
CA GLU A 174 11.20 20.73 7.39
C GLU A 174 11.74 20.88 8.81
N LYS A 175 11.52 22.01 9.45
CA LYS A 175 11.98 22.27 10.82
C LYS A 175 11.29 21.34 11.81
N THR A 176 9.99 21.17 11.65
CA THR A 176 9.17 20.28 12.47
C THR A 176 9.56 18.82 12.24
N PHE A 177 9.79 18.40 11.00
CA PHE A 177 10.28 17.06 10.68
C PHE A 177 11.63 16.80 11.35
N ASN A 178 12.62 17.67 11.14
CA ASN A 178 13.98 17.51 11.68
C ASN A 178 14.00 17.47 13.21
N LYS A 179 13.10 18.18 13.89
CA LYS A 179 12.96 18.16 15.36
C LYS A 179 12.47 16.80 15.87
N ASN A 180 11.65 16.09 15.10
CA ASN A 180 10.93 14.92 15.55
C ASN A 180 11.42 13.59 14.96
N LYS A 181 12.19 13.61 13.86
CA LYS A 181 12.56 12.43 13.05
C LYS A 181 13.27 11.30 13.79
N ASN A 182 13.92 11.59 14.92
CA ASN A 182 14.71 10.60 15.69
C ASN A 182 13.88 9.92 16.81
N LYS A 183 12.58 10.07 16.80
CA LYS A 183 11.67 9.44 17.76
C LYS A 183 10.40 9.00 17.04
N ASP A 184 9.64 8.11 17.64
CA ASP A 184 8.29 7.79 17.19
C ASP A 184 7.41 9.03 17.38
N TRP A 185 7.08 9.67 16.28
CA TRP A 185 6.30 10.89 16.29
C TRP A 185 4.88 10.60 15.81
N TYR A 186 3.96 10.60 16.77
CA TYR A 186 2.52 10.42 16.53
C TYR A 186 1.87 11.73 16.11
N LEU A 187 1.00 11.64 15.08
CA LEU A 187 0.30 12.74 14.43
C LEU A 187 -1.18 12.77 14.79
#